data_ff5bf6fdd56595c9542615882eb788d4
#
_entry.id   ff5bf6fdd56595c9542615882eb788d4
#
_cell.length_a   1.000
_cell.length_b   1.000
_cell.length_c   1.000
_cell.angle_alpha   90.00
_cell.angle_beta   90.00
_cell.angle_gamma   90.00
#
_symmetry.space_group_name_H-M   'P 1'
#
loop_
_entity.id
_entity.type
_entity.pdbx_description
1 polymer ?
#
loop_
_entity_poly.entity_id
_entity_poly.type
_entity_poly.pdbx_seq_one_letter_code
_entity_poly.pdbx_strand_id
1 'polypeptide(L)'
;LSEDPELWNDPKRAQEIGKERKILEGIVLTLDNIASGIEDNRMLIEMTVEENDEEGFAAVQEDVAGLEKQMADLEFKRMFNQPADPNNCFIDITAGAGGTEAEDWAGMLFRMYSRYAERKGFKIEILEEDDGEIAGINRATIRVEGEYAYGLLRTETGVHRLVRYSPFDSNNKRHTSFSSAVSYTHL
;
A
#
# COMPACT_ATOMS: atom_id res chain seq x y z
N LEU A 1 24.13 -16.29 9.27
CA LEU A 1 23.22 -17.11 8.44
C LEU A 1 23.51 -16.96 6.94
N SER A 2 23.76 -15.74 6.43
CA SER A 2 24.06 -15.52 4.99
C SER A 2 25.48 -15.97 4.57
N GLU A 3 26.36 -16.26 5.49
CA GLU A 3 27.74 -16.74 5.27
C GLU A 3 27.90 -18.26 5.38
N ASP A 4 26.80 -18.96 5.60
CA ASP A 4 26.79 -20.42 5.72
C ASP A 4 26.93 -21.06 4.33
N PRO A 5 28.02 -21.83 4.07
CA PRO A 5 28.24 -22.46 2.77
C PRO A 5 27.13 -23.47 2.39
N GLU A 6 26.46 -24.06 3.36
CA GLU A 6 25.37 -25.02 3.12
C GLU A 6 24.07 -24.34 2.64
N LEU A 7 23.94 -23.02 2.84
CA LEU A 7 22.77 -22.26 2.40
C LEU A 7 22.54 -22.34 0.88
N TRP A 8 23.62 -22.41 0.12
CA TRP A 8 23.57 -22.45 -1.34
C TRP A 8 23.11 -23.79 -1.91
N ASN A 9 23.05 -24.82 -1.07
CA ASN A 9 22.52 -26.13 -1.46
C ASN A 9 20.97 -26.18 -1.46
N ASP A 10 20.31 -25.21 -0.84
CA ASP A 10 18.85 -25.06 -0.85
C ASP A 10 18.44 -23.68 -1.42
N PRO A 11 18.09 -23.63 -2.73
CA PRO A 11 17.74 -22.38 -3.40
C PRO A 11 16.51 -21.67 -2.79
N LYS A 12 15.54 -22.39 -2.24
CA LYS A 12 14.35 -21.80 -1.62
C LYS A 12 14.73 -21.10 -0.32
N ARG A 13 15.48 -21.78 0.54
CA ARG A 13 15.95 -21.22 1.80
C ARG A 13 16.89 -20.03 1.57
N ALA A 14 17.76 -20.09 0.55
CA ALA A 14 18.63 -18.98 0.16
C ALA A 14 17.82 -17.76 -0.27
N GLN A 15 16.75 -17.98 -1.04
CA GLN A 15 15.86 -16.90 -1.48
C GLN A 15 15.08 -16.27 -0.32
N GLU A 16 14.59 -17.05 0.63
CA GLU A 16 13.89 -16.56 1.83
C GLU A 16 14.83 -15.71 2.70
N ILE A 17 16.03 -16.21 3.00
CA ILE A 17 17.05 -15.47 3.76
C ILE A 17 17.48 -14.19 3.01
N GLY A 18 17.61 -14.24 1.69
CA GLY A 18 17.91 -13.08 0.87
C GLY A 18 16.84 -11.99 0.94
N LYS A 19 15.56 -12.38 0.94
CA LYS A 19 14.43 -11.45 1.12
C LYS A 19 14.42 -10.83 2.53
N GLU A 20 14.57 -11.66 3.56
CA GLU A 20 14.62 -11.20 4.94
C GLU A 20 15.79 -10.24 5.17
N ARG A 21 16.98 -10.58 4.67
CA ARG A 21 18.15 -9.72 4.72
C ARG A 21 17.88 -8.37 4.07
N LYS A 22 17.31 -8.34 2.86
CA LYS A 22 17.00 -7.10 2.14
C LYS A 22 16.04 -6.20 2.93
N ILE A 23 15.02 -6.79 3.57
CA ILE A 23 14.07 -6.06 4.40
C ILE A 23 14.78 -5.45 5.62
N LEU A 24 15.58 -6.26 6.34
CA LEU A 24 16.30 -5.82 7.53
C LEU A 24 17.36 -4.75 7.20
N GLU A 25 18.14 -4.94 6.14
CA GLU A 25 19.11 -3.94 5.65
C GLU A 25 18.41 -2.62 5.31
N GLY A 26 17.25 -2.67 4.63
CA GLY A 26 16.47 -1.47 4.33
C GLY A 26 16.02 -0.71 5.57
N ILE A 27 15.58 -1.43 6.61
CA ILE A 27 15.18 -0.82 7.89
C ILE A 27 16.39 -0.18 8.59
N VAL A 28 17.49 -0.91 8.70
CA VAL A 28 18.73 -0.43 9.37
C VAL A 28 19.27 0.80 8.66
N LEU A 29 19.41 0.76 7.33
CA LEU A 29 19.88 1.90 6.55
C LEU A 29 18.98 3.13 6.70
N THR A 30 17.66 2.93 6.74
CA THR A 30 16.73 4.06 6.94
C THR A 30 16.88 4.66 8.34
N LEU A 31 17.04 3.83 9.37
CA LEU A 31 17.28 4.30 10.74
C LEU A 31 18.60 5.04 10.88
N ASP A 32 19.67 4.53 10.28
CA ASP A 32 20.99 5.18 10.27
C ASP A 32 20.93 6.52 9.53
N ASN A 33 20.24 6.61 8.40
CA ASN A 33 20.03 7.85 7.67
C ASN A 33 19.23 8.88 8.49
N ILE A 34 18.16 8.45 9.17
CA ILE A 34 17.38 9.33 10.05
C ILE A 34 18.25 9.83 11.19
N ALA A 35 19.01 8.95 11.85
CA ALA A 35 19.87 9.31 12.98
C ALA A 35 20.95 10.32 12.54
N SER A 36 21.64 10.05 11.43
CA SER A 36 22.64 10.96 10.88
C SER A 36 22.02 12.31 10.48
N GLY A 37 20.86 12.27 9.79
CA GLY A 37 20.16 13.49 9.37
C GLY A 37 19.71 14.36 10.55
N ILE A 38 19.31 13.77 11.67
CA ILE A 38 18.97 14.51 12.89
C ILE A 38 20.20 15.25 13.44
N GLU A 39 21.37 14.59 13.52
CA GLU A 39 22.61 15.20 13.99
C GLU A 39 23.08 16.32 13.05
N ASP A 40 23.02 16.10 11.73
CA ASP A 40 23.40 17.09 10.73
C ASP A 40 22.49 18.32 10.81
N ASN A 41 21.16 18.11 10.86
CA ASN A 41 20.20 19.21 10.97
C ASN A 41 20.34 19.98 12.31
N ARG A 42 20.71 19.31 13.40
CA ARG A 42 20.98 19.96 14.66
C ARG A 42 22.15 20.96 14.56
N MET A 43 23.23 20.56 13.91
CA MET A 43 24.38 21.45 13.68
C MET A 43 24.01 22.59 12.73
N LEU A 44 23.25 22.31 11.67
CA LEU A 44 22.81 23.34 10.72
C LEU A 44 21.89 24.37 11.36
N ILE A 45 20.98 23.98 12.25
CA ILE A 45 20.12 24.91 13.00
C ILE A 45 20.97 25.87 13.85
N GLU A 46 21.97 25.38 14.58
CA GLU A 46 22.87 26.20 15.37
C GLU A 46 23.58 27.24 14.48
N MET A 47 24.09 26.85 13.32
CA MET A 47 24.77 27.76 12.39
C MET A 47 23.83 28.80 11.79
N THR A 48 22.64 28.38 11.30
CA THR A 48 21.67 29.30 10.67
C THR A 48 21.14 30.34 11.66
N VAL A 49 20.99 29.97 12.94
CA VAL A 49 20.60 30.89 14.02
C VAL A 49 21.71 31.90 14.30
N GLU A 50 22.99 31.46 14.37
CA GLU A 50 24.13 32.34 14.63
C GLU A 50 24.34 33.33 13.47
N GLU A 51 24.11 32.91 12.22
CA GLU A 51 24.30 33.75 11.05
C GLU A 51 23.07 34.58 10.67
N ASN A 52 21.91 34.41 11.36
CA ASN A 52 20.60 34.96 11.01
C ASN A 52 20.20 34.61 9.54
N ASP A 53 20.51 33.40 9.12
CA ASP A 53 20.20 32.89 7.77
C ASP A 53 18.79 32.27 7.75
N GLU A 54 17.79 33.09 7.35
CA GLU A 54 16.39 32.64 7.23
C GLU A 54 16.18 31.61 6.13
N GLU A 55 16.93 31.70 5.04
CA GLU A 55 16.82 30.80 3.90
C GLU A 55 17.40 29.42 4.23
N GLY A 56 18.56 29.39 4.88
CA GLY A 56 19.16 28.17 5.43
C GLY A 56 18.26 27.51 6.49
N PHE A 57 17.64 28.29 7.35
CA PHE A 57 16.70 27.76 8.34
C PHE A 57 15.46 27.12 7.71
N ALA A 58 14.92 27.73 6.64
CA ALA A 58 13.79 27.17 5.89
C ALA A 58 14.17 25.84 5.22
N ALA A 59 15.38 25.71 4.66
CA ALA A 59 15.89 24.47 4.09
C ALA A 59 16.00 23.36 5.15
N VAL A 60 16.50 23.67 6.35
CA VAL A 60 16.56 22.71 7.46
C VAL A 60 15.15 22.25 7.90
N GLN A 61 14.17 23.14 7.90
CA GLN A 61 12.79 22.75 8.21
C GLN A 61 12.23 21.74 7.18
N GLU A 62 12.55 21.92 5.91
CA GLU A 62 12.13 20.97 4.86
C GLU A 62 12.80 19.61 5.03
N ASP A 63 14.10 19.58 5.34
CA ASP A 63 14.83 18.36 5.60
C ASP A 63 14.28 17.60 6.82
N VAL A 64 14.00 18.29 7.92
CA VAL A 64 13.39 17.70 9.13
C VAL A 64 12.01 17.10 8.80
N ALA A 65 11.18 17.81 8.04
CA ALA A 65 9.89 17.28 7.60
C ALA A 65 10.05 16.01 6.73
N GLY A 66 11.11 15.93 5.94
CA GLY A 66 11.49 14.73 5.18
C GLY A 66 11.85 13.55 6.10
N LEU A 67 12.62 13.80 7.16
CA LEU A 67 12.99 12.79 8.17
C LEU A 67 11.77 12.30 8.96
N GLU A 68 10.88 13.21 9.36
CA GLU A 68 9.62 12.86 10.03
C GLU A 68 8.76 11.92 9.17
N LYS A 69 8.67 12.20 7.87
CA LYS A 69 7.95 11.34 6.94
C LYS A 69 8.58 9.96 6.82
N GLN A 70 9.91 9.87 6.74
CA GLN A 70 10.62 8.59 6.70
C GLN A 70 10.38 7.79 7.99
N MET A 71 10.38 8.43 9.14
CA MET A 71 10.09 7.79 10.42
C MET A 71 8.65 7.29 10.50
N ALA A 72 7.69 8.11 10.08
CA ALA A 72 6.28 7.71 10.01
C ALA A 72 6.05 6.50 9.09
N ASP A 73 6.74 6.43 7.94
CA ASP A 73 6.69 5.30 7.03
C ASP A 73 7.27 4.02 7.67
N LEU A 74 8.35 4.13 8.47
CA LEU A 74 8.91 2.99 9.23
C LEU A 74 7.96 2.52 10.34
N GLU A 75 7.38 3.44 11.10
CA GLU A 75 6.40 3.12 12.13
C GLU A 75 5.17 2.43 11.54
N PHE A 76 4.70 2.91 10.39
CA PHE A 76 3.61 2.30 9.66
C PHE A 76 3.94 0.88 9.21
N LYS A 77 5.14 0.65 8.64
CA LYS A 77 5.60 -0.71 8.25
C LYS A 77 5.70 -1.65 9.46
N ARG A 78 6.06 -1.14 10.65
CA ARG A 78 6.13 -1.94 11.87
C ARG A 78 4.77 -2.52 12.30
N MET A 79 3.65 -1.92 11.88
CA MET A 79 2.31 -2.45 12.15
C MET A 79 2.05 -3.77 11.39
N PHE A 80 2.79 -4.02 10.31
CA PHE A 80 2.69 -5.23 9.49
C PHE A 80 3.68 -6.28 9.99
N ASN A 81 3.25 -7.09 10.97
CA ASN A 81 4.08 -8.07 11.66
C ASN A 81 3.70 -9.53 11.35
N GLN A 82 2.74 -9.75 10.45
CA GLN A 82 2.37 -11.11 10.05
C GLN A 82 3.32 -11.63 8.97
N PRO A 83 3.65 -12.94 8.98
CA PRO A 83 4.58 -13.53 8.03
C PRO A 83 4.19 -13.32 6.54
N ALA A 84 2.88 -13.17 6.28
CA ALA A 84 2.35 -12.97 4.92
C ALA A 84 2.37 -11.49 4.48
N ASP A 85 2.45 -10.53 5.41
CA ASP A 85 2.33 -9.10 5.10
C ASP A 85 3.30 -8.59 4.01
N PRO A 86 4.59 -9.04 3.93
CA PRO A 86 5.52 -8.60 2.89
C PRO A 86 5.21 -9.11 1.48
N ASN A 87 4.27 -10.03 1.33
CA ASN A 87 3.98 -10.69 0.06
C ASN A 87 3.18 -9.81 -0.90
N ASN A 88 3.20 -10.23 -2.17
CA ASN A 88 2.22 -9.80 -3.17
C ASN A 88 0.82 -10.26 -2.77
N CYS A 89 -0.22 -9.65 -3.34
CA CYS A 89 -1.59 -10.09 -3.09
C CYS A 89 -2.42 -10.21 -4.36
N PHE A 90 -3.50 -10.97 -4.22
CA PHE A 90 -4.62 -10.98 -5.13
C PHE A 90 -5.80 -10.31 -4.45
N ILE A 91 -6.63 -9.62 -5.21
CA ILE A 91 -7.87 -9.01 -4.73
C ILE A 91 -9.00 -9.46 -5.64
N ASP A 92 -9.96 -10.15 -5.05
CA ASP A 92 -11.23 -10.44 -5.68
C ASP A 92 -12.24 -9.36 -5.28
N ILE A 93 -12.89 -8.78 -6.27
CA ILE A 93 -13.95 -7.81 -6.11
C ILE A 93 -15.20 -8.41 -6.74
N THR A 94 -16.30 -8.46 -5.98
CA THR A 94 -17.55 -9.05 -6.48
C THR A 94 -18.71 -8.14 -6.12
N ALA A 95 -19.56 -7.88 -7.10
CA ALA A 95 -20.81 -7.18 -6.87
C ALA A 95 -21.72 -7.99 -5.93
N GLY A 96 -22.32 -7.33 -4.96
CA GLY A 96 -23.24 -7.93 -4.00
C GLY A 96 -24.69 -7.58 -4.29
N ALA A 97 -25.49 -7.44 -3.23
CA ALA A 97 -26.89 -7.05 -3.37
C ALA A 97 -27.04 -5.59 -3.82
N GLY A 98 -27.86 -5.34 -4.83
CA GLY A 98 -28.15 -4.00 -5.36
C GLY A 98 -28.24 -3.92 -6.88
N GLY A 99 -28.12 -5.04 -7.61
CA GLY A 99 -28.18 -5.07 -9.09
C GLY A 99 -27.15 -4.12 -9.71
N THR A 100 -27.52 -3.37 -10.75
CA THR A 100 -26.66 -2.43 -11.47
C THR A 100 -25.92 -1.44 -10.57
N GLU A 101 -26.51 -1.00 -9.46
CA GLU A 101 -25.83 -0.16 -8.46
C GLU A 101 -24.66 -0.87 -7.78
N ALA A 102 -24.80 -2.17 -7.48
CA ALA A 102 -23.74 -2.96 -6.87
C ALA A 102 -22.62 -3.26 -7.88
N GLU A 103 -22.98 -3.49 -9.15
CA GLU A 103 -22.01 -3.67 -10.24
C GLU A 103 -21.20 -2.39 -10.49
N ASP A 104 -21.86 -1.22 -10.49
CA ASP A 104 -21.16 0.08 -10.61
C ASP A 104 -20.29 0.34 -9.38
N TRP A 105 -20.74 0.00 -8.17
CA TRP A 105 -19.97 0.11 -6.95
C TRP A 105 -18.72 -0.81 -6.98
N ALA A 106 -18.85 -2.04 -7.46
CA ALA A 106 -17.70 -2.93 -7.66
C ALA A 106 -16.69 -2.34 -8.64
N GLY A 107 -17.15 -1.73 -9.74
CA GLY A 107 -16.29 -1.00 -10.68
C GLY A 107 -15.58 0.21 -10.04
N MET A 108 -16.23 0.91 -9.13
CA MET A 108 -15.61 2.00 -8.36
C MET A 108 -14.52 1.48 -7.41
N LEU A 109 -14.77 0.37 -6.70
CA LEU A 109 -13.78 -0.29 -5.83
C LEU A 109 -12.56 -0.76 -6.64
N PHE A 110 -12.79 -1.42 -7.76
CA PHE A 110 -11.73 -1.86 -8.68
C PHE A 110 -10.84 -0.68 -9.10
N ARG A 111 -11.45 0.42 -9.52
CA ARG A 111 -10.71 1.64 -9.88
C ARG A 111 -9.96 2.25 -8.70
N MET A 112 -10.57 2.24 -7.52
CA MET A 112 -9.96 2.75 -6.29
C MET A 112 -8.69 1.97 -5.94
N TYR A 113 -8.76 0.63 -5.92
CA TYR A 113 -7.62 -0.21 -5.61
C TYR A 113 -6.54 -0.14 -6.68
N SER A 114 -6.91 -0.11 -7.97
CA SER A 114 -5.97 0.06 -9.06
C SER A 114 -5.18 1.38 -8.93
N ARG A 115 -5.86 2.50 -8.71
CA ARG A 115 -5.20 3.80 -8.52
C ARG A 115 -4.38 3.88 -7.23
N TYR A 116 -4.80 3.20 -6.18
CA TYR A 116 -4.01 3.11 -4.95
C TYR A 116 -2.69 2.37 -5.22
N ALA A 117 -2.76 1.23 -5.87
CA ALA A 117 -1.59 0.43 -6.21
C ALA A 117 -0.63 1.19 -7.14
N GLU A 118 -1.14 1.89 -8.16
CA GLU A 118 -0.33 2.76 -9.03
C GLU A 118 0.41 3.86 -8.24
N ARG A 119 -0.28 4.54 -7.32
CA ARG A 119 0.33 5.58 -6.47
C ARG A 119 1.40 5.05 -5.53
N LYS A 120 1.29 3.78 -5.12
CA LYS A 120 2.30 3.08 -4.31
C LYS A 120 3.44 2.52 -5.15
N GLY A 121 3.38 2.64 -6.49
CA GLY A 121 4.37 2.07 -7.41
C GLY A 121 4.28 0.55 -7.52
N PHE A 122 3.13 -0.04 -7.19
CA PHE A 122 2.90 -1.46 -7.34
C PHE A 122 2.54 -1.80 -8.79
N LYS A 123 2.95 -2.97 -9.23
CA LYS A 123 2.54 -3.51 -10.53
C LYS A 123 1.19 -4.19 -10.39
N ILE A 124 0.28 -3.91 -11.32
CA ILE A 124 -1.07 -4.48 -11.37
C ILE A 124 -1.19 -5.35 -12.61
N GLU A 125 -1.80 -6.50 -12.43
CA GLU A 125 -2.19 -7.43 -13.49
C GLU A 125 -3.65 -7.82 -13.28
N ILE A 126 -4.50 -7.57 -14.29
CA ILE A 126 -5.90 -7.98 -14.28
C ILE A 126 -5.93 -9.43 -14.74
N LEU A 127 -6.38 -10.35 -13.90
CA LEU A 127 -6.47 -11.78 -14.20
C LEU A 127 -7.83 -12.16 -14.76
N GLU A 128 -8.88 -11.55 -14.22
CA GLU A 128 -10.26 -11.79 -14.61
C GLU A 128 -11.05 -10.48 -14.46
N GLU A 129 -11.92 -10.19 -15.40
CA GLU A 129 -12.84 -9.05 -15.34
C GLU A 129 -14.12 -9.43 -16.10
N ASP A 130 -15.23 -9.52 -15.36
CA ASP A 130 -16.55 -9.77 -15.89
C ASP A 130 -17.36 -8.48 -15.80
N ASP A 131 -17.78 -7.97 -16.92
CA ASP A 131 -18.61 -6.77 -17.02
C ASP A 131 -19.98 -6.97 -16.37
N GLY A 132 -20.53 -5.91 -15.78
CA GLY A 132 -21.92 -5.86 -15.36
C GLY A 132 -22.87 -5.80 -16.57
N GLU A 133 -24.12 -6.21 -16.37
CA GLU A 133 -25.11 -6.26 -17.47
C GLU A 133 -25.39 -4.88 -18.11
N ILE A 134 -25.38 -3.82 -17.33
CA ILE A 134 -25.69 -2.44 -17.78
C ILE A 134 -24.51 -1.51 -17.51
N ALA A 135 -23.86 -1.62 -16.37
CA ALA A 135 -22.76 -0.78 -15.96
C ALA A 135 -21.87 -1.47 -14.91
N GLY A 136 -20.63 -1.03 -14.79
CA GLY A 136 -19.68 -1.53 -13.79
C GLY A 136 -19.20 -2.94 -14.10
N ILE A 137 -18.83 -3.67 -13.05
CA ILE A 137 -18.34 -5.03 -13.13
C ILE A 137 -19.11 -5.96 -12.19
N ASN A 138 -19.35 -7.18 -12.63
CA ASN A 138 -19.92 -8.23 -11.81
C ASN A 138 -18.86 -8.84 -10.90
N ARG A 139 -17.68 -9.11 -11.46
CA ARG A 139 -16.51 -9.63 -10.76
C ARG A 139 -15.21 -9.15 -11.39
N ALA A 140 -14.18 -8.93 -10.58
CA ALA A 140 -12.82 -8.79 -11.07
C ALA A 140 -11.82 -9.41 -10.10
N THR A 141 -10.76 -10.00 -10.65
CA THR A 141 -9.59 -10.48 -9.91
C THR A 141 -8.36 -9.77 -10.40
N ILE A 142 -7.67 -9.07 -9.50
CA ILE A 142 -6.41 -8.39 -9.79
C ILE A 142 -5.28 -8.97 -8.95
N ARG A 143 -4.10 -9.06 -9.57
CA ARG A 143 -2.84 -9.35 -8.90
C ARG A 143 -2.10 -8.04 -8.67
N VAL A 144 -1.68 -7.82 -7.44
CA VAL A 144 -0.91 -6.63 -7.03
C VAL A 144 0.46 -7.09 -6.56
N GLU A 145 1.50 -6.66 -7.27
CA GLU A 145 2.89 -6.99 -6.96
C GLU A 145 3.60 -5.77 -6.37
N GLY A 146 4.09 -5.91 -5.17
CA GLY A 146 4.85 -4.87 -4.46
C GLY A 146 5.18 -5.26 -3.04
N GLU A 147 6.15 -4.56 -2.48
CA GLU A 147 6.57 -4.79 -1.10
C GLU A 147 5.44 -4.40 -0.14
N TYR A 148 5.03 -5.33 0.74
CA TYR A 148 3.89 -5.19 1.65
C TYR A 148 2.53 -5.00 0.96
N ALA A 149 2.38 -5.40 -0.30
CA ALA A 149 1.10 -5.26 -0.99
C ALA A 149 -0.03 -5.98 -0.24
N TYR A 150 0.21 -7.23 0.22
CA TYR A 150 -0.77 -7.96 1.01
C TYR A 150 -1.03 -7.30 2.37
N GLY A 151 0.00 -6.92 3.10
CA GLY A 151 -0.13 -6.27 4.40
C GLY A 151 -1.02 -5.03 4.35
N LEU A 152 -0.85 -4.20 3.32
CA LEU A 152 -1.62 -2.98 3.09
C LEU A 152 -3.07 -3.25 2.68
N LEU A 153 -3.31 -4.28 1.89
CA LEU A 153 -4.61 -4.54 1.26
C LEU A 153 -5.46 -5.60 1.98
N ARG A 154 -4.87 -6.41 2.88
CA ARG A 154 -5.62 -7.43 3.63
C ARG A 154 -6.72 -6.84 4.52
N THR A 155 -6.52 -5.61 5.00
CA THR A 155 -7.48 -4.92 5.85
C THR A 155 -8.72 -4.44 5.09
N GLU A 156 -8.67 -4.44 3.76
CA GLU A 156 -9.79 -4.14 2.88
C GLU A 156 -10.74 -5.34 2.69
N THR A 157 -10.35 -6.53 3.18
CA THR A 157 -11.20 -7.73 3.09
C THR A 157 -12.48 -7.54 3.87
N GLY A 158 -13.61 -7.57 3.17
CA GLY A 158 -14.93 -7.41 3.76
C GLY A 158 -15.99 -6.96 2.78
N VAL A 159 -17.13 -6.57 3.34
CA VAL A 159 -18.27 -6.05 2.58
C VAL A 159 -18.26 -4.52 2.64
N HIS A 160 -18.18 -3.91 1.48
CA HIS A 160 -18.14 -2.46 1.28
C HIS A 160 -19.54 -1.95 0.96
N ARG A 161 -20.01 -0.96 1.71
CA ARG A 161 -21.32 -0.37 1.57
C ARG A 161 -21.25 0.99 0.89
N LEU A 162 -22.04 1.17 -0.17
CA LEU A 162 -22.25 2.48 -0.81
C LEU A 162 -23.68 2.95 -0.53
N VAL A 163 -23.81 4.21 -0.16
CA VAL A 163 -25.11 4.88 -0.02
C VAL A 163 -25.07 6.19 -0.80
N ARG A 164 -25.83 6.27 -1.88
CA ARG A 164 -25.89 7.45 -2.75
C ARG A 164 -27.25 7.61 -3.40
N TYR A 165 -27.51 8.76 -4.00
CA TYR A 165 -28.58 8.91 -4.98
C TYR A 165 -28.17 8.15 -6.24
N SER A 166 -29.03 7.23 -6.69
CA SER A 166 -28.74 6.35 -7.82
C SER A 166 -28.79 7.10 -9.14
N PRO A 167 -27.71 7.07 -9.97
CA PRO A 167 -27.77 7.59 -11.32
C PRO A 167 -28.61 6.72 -12.26
N PHE A 168 -28.99 5.50 -11.83
CA PHE A 168 -29.77 4.54 -12.60
C PHE A 168 -31.27 4.58 -12.23
N ASP A 169 -31.66 5.32 -11.17
CA ASP A 169 -33.02 5.49 -10.75
C ASP A 169 -33.61 6.80 -11.30
N SER A 170 -34.62 6.69 -12.15
CA SER A 170 -35.33 7.85 -12.73
C SER A 170 -35.96 8.78 -11.70
N ASN A 171 -36.25 8.29 -10.50
CA ASN A 171 -36.85 9.05 -9.39
C ASN A 171 -35.81 9.66 -8.46
N ASN A 172 -34.53 9.54 -8.74
CA ASN A 172 -33.43 10.07 -7.92
C ASN A 172 -33.53 9.63 -6.44
N LYS A 173 -33.93 8.39 -6.19
CA LYS A 173 -34.00 7.85 -4.83
C LYS A 173 -32.62 7.46 -4.32
N ARG A 174 -32.47 7.52 -3.00
CA ARG A 174 -31.28 7.07 -2.29
C ARG A 174 -31.31 5.55 -2.21
N HIS A 175 -30.24 4.93 -2.73
CA HIS A 175 -30.03 3.48 -2.73
C HIS A 175 -28.86 3.08 -1.85
N THR A 176 -28.92 1.86 -1.34
CA THR A 176 -27.82 1.21 -0.64
C THR A 176 -27.42 -0.03 -1.42
N SER A 177 -26.15 -0.15 -1.75
CA SER A 177 -25.57 -1.29 -2.46
C SER A 177 -24.35 -1.81 -1.73
N PHE A 178 -24.05 -3.07 -1.99
CA PHE A 178 -22.94 -3.78 -1.36
C PHE A 178 -22.07 -4.44 -2.41
N SER A 179 -20.76 -4.42 -2.18
CA SER A 179 -19.77 -5.18 -2.93
C SER A 179 -18.76 -5.74 -1.97
N SER A 180 -18.19 -6.90 -2.26
CA SER A 180 -17.16 -7.50 -1.42
C SER A 180 -15.79 -7.36 -2.06
N ALA A 181 -14.79 -7.17 -1.22
CA ALA A 181 -13.39 -7.31 -1.59
C ALA A 181 -12.75 -8.39 -0.71
N VAL A 182 -11.93 -9.25 -1.29
CA VAL A 182 -11.18 -10.29 -0.57
C VAL A 182 -9.73 -10.27 -1.03
N SER A 183 -8.82 -10.06 -0.08
CA SER A 183 -7.38 -10.10 -0.34
C SER A 183 -6.77 -11.41 0.14
N TYR A 184 -5.90 -12.02 -0.70
CA TYR A 184 -5.23 -13.28 -0.38
C TYR A 184 -3.85 -13.35 -1.07
N THR A 185 -2.99 -14.30 -0.64
CA THR A 185 -1.59 -14.38 -1.10
C THR A 185 -1.32 -15.47 -2.14
N HIS A 186 -2.26 -16.38 -2.35
CA HIS A 186 -2.12 -17.52 -3.28
C HIS A 186 -3.47 -17.88 -3.88
N LEU A 187 -3.45 -18.32 -5.12
CA LEU A 187 -4.58 -18.90 -5.84
C LEU A 187 -4.77 -20.36 -5.47
#